data_ad2c0b5a179ce65e19c578c3df8a016f
#
_entry.id   ad2c0b5a179ce65e19c578c3df8a016f
#
_cell.length_a   1.000
_cell.length_b   1.000
_cell.length_c   1.000
_cell.angle_alpha   90.00
_cell.angle_beta   90.00
_cell.angle_gamma   90.00
#
_symmetry.space_group_name_H-M   'P 1'
#
loop_
_entity.id
_entity.type
_entity.pdbx_description
1 polymer ?
#
loop_
_entity_poly.entity_id
_entity_poly.type
_entity_poly.pdbx_seq_one_letter_code
_entity_poly.pdbx_strand_id
1 'polypeptide(L)'
;VVIGVAAVVGTVYTPSYVVEVDGVALGTVTSPSVFEDVVDRVESRATDILGYDYTMDGAVTYAPALTERESITPVADFETYLFDQIGEVMKSYVLTVNGQFIGAAQDRETLNGVLEQVKAAYVDENTVSAEFTSGVYITHEYTPSDVNQDPAAMLATLTANTNGQTTYEVQKGDTFNAIAYANDMSVSDLKALNPDTDINRLMIGDVLNVQEVIPTLSVQTVDHEVYTQAIECPVEEVEDSSMYIGDSKIITQGVEGEAQIEA
;
A
#
# COMPACT_ATOMS: atom_id res chain seq x y z
N VAL A 1 16.46 -59.56 24.71
CA VAL A 1 17.03 -58.88 23.51
C VAL A 1 15.93 -58.50 22.52
N VAL A 2 14.91 -59.36 22.29
CA VAL A 2 13.80 -59.10 21.36
C VAL A 2 12.90 -57.92 21.79
N ILE A 3 12.66 -57.74 23.10
CA ILE A 3 11.84 -56.64 23.60
C ILE A 3 12.51 -55.26 23.41
N GLY A 4 13.85 -55.21 23.49
CA GLY A 4 14.60 -53.95 23.28
C GLY A 4 14.58 -53.48 21.82
N VAL A 5 14.64 -54.41 20.86
CA VAL A 5 14.58 -54.08 19.43
C VAL A 5 13.20 -53.58 19.03
N ALA A 6 12.12 -54.22 19.54
CA ALA A 6 10.75 -53.76 19.25
C ALA A 6 10.46 -52.39 19.84
N ALA A 7 11.00 -52.06 21.03
CA ALA A 7 10.84 -50.71 21.64
C ALA A 7 11.59 -49.62 20.86
N VAL A 8 12.79 -49.91 20.39
CA VAL A 8 13.58 -48.93 19.54
C VAL A 8 12.89 -48.74 18.21
N VAL A 9 12.41 -49.79 17.54
CA VAL A 9 11.67 -49.62 16.27
C VAL A 9 10.42 -48.79 16.48
N GLY A 10 9.64 -48.98 17.55
CA GLY A 10 8.43 -48.20 17.81
C GLY A 10 8.68 -46.72 18.21
N THR A 11 9.90 -46.35 18.60
CA THR A 11 10.25 -44.96 18.90
C THR A 11 10.73 -44.19 17.67
N VAL A 12 11.38 -44.87 16.72
CA VAL A 12 11.98 -44.27 15.51
C VAL A 12 11.02 -44.34 14.31
N TYR A 13 10.35 -45.49 14.16
CA TYR A 13 9.45 -45.75 13.03
C TYR A 13 7.99 -45.73 13.43
N THR A 14 7.13 -45.39 12.47
CA THR A 14 5.67 -45.41 12.60
C THR A 14 5.03 -46.15 11.42
N PRO A 15 3.95 -46.90 11.62
CA PRO A 15 3.11 -47.38 10.52
C PRO A 15 2.64 -46.14 9.70
N SER A 16 2.69 -46.28 8.40
CA SER A 16 2.42 -45.16 7.47
C SER A 16 1.88 -45.72 6.15
N TYR A 17 1.50 -44.84 5.26
CA TYR A 17 1.05 -45.13 3.92
C TYR A 17 1.80 -44.22 2.94
N VAL A 18 2.36 -44.80 1.89
CA VAL A 18 2.83 -44.05 0.73
C VAL A 18 1.61 -43.62 -0.06
N VAL A 19 1.51 -42.30 -0.30
CA VAL A 19 0.47 -41.72 -1.15
C VAL A 19 0.97 -41.66 -2.58
N GLU A 20 0.21 -42.21 -3.50
CA GLU A 20 0.47 -42.13 -4.93
C GLU A 20 -0.75 -41.52 -5.62
N VAL A 21 -0.49 -40.55 -6.51
CA VAL A 21 -1.49 -39.94 -7.41
C VAL A 21 -1.09 -40.28 -8.82
N ASP A 22 -1.97 -40.93 -9.58
CA ASP A 22 -1.74 -41.41 -10.94
C ASP A 22 -0.43 -42.24 -11.08
N GLY A 23 -0.08 -42.98 -10.03
CA GLY A 23 1.12 -43.84 -9.99
C GLY A 23 2.41 -43.09 -9.66
N VAL A 24 2.36 -41.82 -9.32
CA VAL A 24 3.49 -41.03 -8.83
C VAL A 24 3.44 -40.94 -7.31
N ALA A 25 4.50 -41.42 -6.63
CA ALA A 25 4.61 -41.33 -5.20
C ALA A 25 4.90 -39.89 -4.77
N LEU A 26 4.01 -39.32 -3.94
CA LEU A 26 4.12 -37.93 -3.46
C LEU A 26 4.77 -37.83 -2.08
N GLY A 27 4.59 -38.85 -1.24
CA GLY A 27 5.11 -38.85 0.12
C GLY A 27 4.42 -39.86 1.01
N THR A 28 4.58 -39.74 2.33
CA THR A 28 4.03 -40.66 3.32
C THR A 28 3.16 -39.94 4.34
N VAL A 29 2.03 -40.58 4.69
CA VAL A 29 1.10 -40.12 5.73
C VAL A 29 0.92 -41.16 6.79
N THR A 30 0.47 -40.78 7.98
CA THR A 30 0.17 -41.71 9.09
C THR A 30 -1.15 -42.45 8.90
N SER A 31 -2.08 -41.86 8.12
CA SER A 31 -3.34 -42.49 7.69
C SER A 31 -3.81 -41.91 6.37
N PRO A 32 -4.56 -42.64 5.54
CA PRO A 32 -5.17 -42.11 4.32
C PRO A 32 -5.98 -40.84 4.54
N SER A 33 -6.73 -40.76 5.62
CA SER A 33 -7.57 -39.57 5.94
C SER A 33 -6.78 -38.25 6.05
N VAL A 34 -5.50 -38.30 6.42
CA VAL A 34 -4.67 -37.12 6.48
C VAL A 34 -4.51 -36.48 5.07
N PHE A 35 -4.33 -37.32 4.04
CA PHE A 35 -4.23 -36.83 2.67
C PHE A 35 -5.60 -36.48 2.09
N GLU A 36 -6.64 -37.22 2.40
CA GLU A 36 -8.02 -36.91 2.01
C GLU A 36 -8.45 -35.54 2.55
N ASP A 37 -8.16 -35.25 3.83
CA ASP A 37 -8.41 -33.92 4.42
C ASP A 37 -7.62 -32.77 3.71
N VAL A 38 -6.45 -33.08 3.15
CA VAL A 38 -5.67 -32.12 2.35
C VAL A 38 -6.35 -31.87 1.00
N VAL A 39 -6.78 -32.93 0.33
CA VAL A 39 -7.51 -32.81 -0.96
C VAL A 39 -8.77 -31.98 -0.79
N ASP A 40 -9.62 -32.33 0.18
CA ASP A 40 -10.87 -31.60 0.47
C ASP A 40 -10.61 -30.11 0.72
N ARG A 41 -9.54 -29.79 1.46
CA ARG A 41 -9.15 -28.42 1.76
C ARG A 41 -8.65 -27.68 0.51
N VAL A 42 -7.85 -28.34 -0.34
CA VAL A 42 -7.35 -27.76 -1.59
C VAL A 42 -8.50 -27.54 -2.56
N GLU A 43 -9.42 -28.47 -2.71
CA GLU A 43 -10.62 -28.34 -3.54
C GLU A 43 -11.51 -27.18 -3.09
N SER A 44 -11.78 -27.08 -1.79
CA SER A 44 -12.55 -25.97 -1.23
C SER A 44 -11.88 -24.61 -1.50
N ARG A 45 -10.57 -24.49 -1.27
CA ARG A 45 -9.83 -23.25 -1.53
C ARG A 45 -9.74 -22.93 -3.02
N ALA A 46 -9.55 -23.95 -3.87
CA ALA A 46 -9.55 -23.75 -5.32
C ALA A 46 -10.91 -23.27 -5.81
N THR A 47 -12.00 -23.84 -5.29
CA THR A 47 -13.38 -23.37 -5.56
C THR A 47 -13.55 -21.90 -5.18
N ASP A 48 -13.08 -21.48 -4.00
CA ASP A 48 -13.15 -20.10 -3.54
C ASP A 48 -12.32 -19.15 -4.44
N ILE A 49 -11.14 -19.60 -4.87
CA ILE A 49 -10.24 -18.82 -5.74
C ILE A 49 -10.80 -18.67 -7.14
N LEU A 50 -11.29 -19.76 -7.72
CA LEU A 50 -11.74 -19.84 -9.11
C LEU A 50 -13.19 -19.35 -9.31
N GLY A 51 -13.99 -19.35 -8.22
CA GLY A 51 -15.39 -18.95 -8.24
C GLY A 51 -16.36 -19.96 -8.87
N TYR A 52 -15.94 -21.20 -9.05
CA TYR A 52 -16.76 -22.35 -9.48
C TYR A 52 -16.31 -23.63 -8.77
N ASP A 53 -17.21 -24.62 -8.70
CA ASP A 53 -16.92 -25.90 -8.04
C ASP A 53 -15.74 -26.60 -8.74
N TYR A 54 -14.64 -26.76 -7.99
CA TYR A 54 -13.44 -27.45 -8.45
C TYR A 54 -13.29 -28.77 -7.75
N THR A 55 -13.01 -29.83 -8.49
CA THR A 55 -12.64 -31.16 -7.98
C THR A 55 -11.39 -31.64 -8.69
N MET A 56 -10.49 -32.27 -7.93
CA MET A 56 -9.25 -32.81 -8.47
C MET A 56 -9.51 -34.10 -9.21
N ASP A 57 -9.05 -34.17 -10.46
CA ASP A 57 -8.96 -35.42 -11.20
C ASP A 57 -7.66 -36.13 -10.79
N GLY A 58 -7.73 -37.44 -10.56
CA GLY A 58 -6.57 -38.27 -10.28
C GLY A 58 -6.92 -39.52 -9.42
N ALA A 59 -6.31 -40.62 -9.75
CA ALA A 59 -6.47 -41.85 -8.99
C ALA A 59 -5.51 -41.89 -7.80
N VAL A 60 -6.03 -41.70 -6.60
CA VAL A 60 -5.25 -41.77 -5.34
C VAL A 60 -5.17 -43.23 -4.86
N THR A 61 -3.96 -43.72 -4.57
CA THR A 61 -3.71 -45.02 -4.01
C THR A 61 -2.82 -44.92 -2.76
N TYR A 62 -2.97 -45.86 -1.85
CA TYR A 62 -2.25 -45.92 -0.58
C TYR A 62 -1.56 -47.27 -0.41
N ALA A 63 -0.22 -47.26 -0.36
CA ALA A 63 0.56 -48.48 -0.09
C ALA A 63 1.04 -48.49 1.37
N PRO A 64 0.74 -49.53 2.15
CA PRO A 64 1.22 -49.67 3.53
C PRO A 64 2.75 -49.62 3.60
N ALA A 65 3.30 -48.85 4.54
CA ALA A 65 4.73 -48.65 4.73
C ALA A 65 5.09 -48.56 6.22
N LEU A 66 6.36 -48.60 6.52
CA LEU A 66 6.94 -48.29 7.82
C LEU A 66 7.99 -47.18 7.61
N THR A 67 7.68 -46.00 8.10
CA THR A 67 8.47 -44.79 7.83
C THR A 67 9.05 -44.23 9.13
N GLU A 68 10.26 -43.68 9.07
CA GLU A 68 10.82 -42.90 10.17
C GLU A 68 9.89 -41.72 10.49
N ARG A 69 9.66 -41.46 11.77
CA ARG A 69 8.73 -40.37 12.19
C ARG A 69 9.09 -38.99 11.63
N GLU A 70 10.39 -38.74 11.51
CA GLU A 70 10.92 -37.49 10.98
C GLU A 70 10.82 -37.41 9.45
N SER A 71 10.57 -38.53 8.77
CA SER A 71 10.42 -38.63 7.31
C SER A 71 8.95 -38.65 6.85
N ILE A 72 7.99 -38.49 7.77
CA ILE A 72 6.58 -38.29 7.39
C ILE A 72 6.48 -36.95 6.67
N THR A 73 5.85 -36.96 5.51
CA THR A 73 5.72 -35.78 4.66
C THR A 73 4.82 -34.73 5.33
N PRO A 74 5.29 -33.47 5.45
CA PRO A 74 4.47 -32.39 5.99
C PRO A 74 3.21 -32.16 5.13
N VAL A 75 2.09 -31.87 5.77
CA VAL A 75 0.81 -31.55 5.11
C VAL A 75 0.95 -30.39 4.10
N ALA A 76 1.77 -29.38 4.42
CA ALA A 76 2.00 -28.23 3.57
C ALA A 76 2.68 -28.60 2.23
N ASP A 77 3.48 -29.66 2.20
CA ASP A 77 4.14 -30.12 0.96
C ASP A 77 3.11 -30.74 0.02
N PHE A 78 2.16 -31.50 0.55
CA PHE A 78 1.04 -32.02 -0.23
C PHE A 78 0.13 -30.89 -0.74
N GLU A 79 -0.21 -29.91 0.10
CA GLU A 79 -0.99 -28.73 -0.34
C GLU A 79 -0.31 -28.01 -1.50
N THR A 80 1.01 -27.77 -1.36
CA THR A 80 1.78 -27.11 -2.41
C THR A 80 1.76 -27.90 -3.71
N TYR A 81 2.04 -29.22 -3.62
CA TYR A 81 2.01 -30.09 -4.81
C TYR A 81 0.64 -30.06 -5.49
N LEU A 82 -0.45 -30.20 -4.72
CA LEU A 82 -1.80 -30.26 -5.27
C LEU A 82 -2.19 -28.93 -5.92
N PHE A 83 -1.87 -27.77 -5.31
CA PHE A 83 -2.10 -26.47 -5.92
C PHE A 83 -1.29 -26.26 -7.21
N ASP A 84 -0.05 -26.76 -7.25
CA ASP A 84 0.81 -26.67 -8.44
C ASP A 84 0.27 -27.49 -9.63
N GLN A 85 -0.61 -28.49 -9.37
CA GLN A 85 -1.29 -29.25 -10.43
C GLN A 85 -2.51 -28.50 -10.99
N ILE A 86 -3.00 -27.46 -10.30
CA ILE A 86 -4.15 -26.66 -10.76
C ILE A 86 -3.64 -25.59 -11.73
N GLY A 87 -3.74 -25.86 -13.04
CA GLY A 87 -3.20 -24.97 -14.07
C GLY A 87 -3.80 -23.56 -14.10
N GLU A 88 -4.98 -23.38 -13.50
CA GLU A 88 -5.70 -22.10 -13.42
C GLU A 88 -5.44 -21.31 -12.15
N VAL A 89 -4.63 -21.87 -11.24
CA VAL A 89 -4.23 -21.25 -9.97
C VAL A 89 -2.72 -21.11 -9.92
N MET A 90 -2.24 -20.01 -9.43
CA MET A 90 -0.82 -19.79 -9.22
C MET A 90 -0.56 -19.01 -7.94
N LYS A 91 0.65 -19.11 -7.42
CA LYS A 91 1.08 -18.35 -6.25
C LYS A 91 1.55 -16.98 -6.69
N SER A 92 0.90 -15.92 -6.21
CA SER A 92 1.16 -14.54 -6.59
C SER A 92 1.36 -13.65 -5.36
N TYR A 93 2.04 -12.53 -5.53
CA TYR A 93 2.03 -11.44 -4.58
C TYR A 93 0.83 -10.55 -4.87
N VAL A 94 0.03 -10.29 -3.84
CA VAL A 94 -1.22 -9.49 -3.93
C VAL A 94 -1.05 -8.20 -3.15
N LEU A 95 -1.30 -7.09 -3.82
CA LEU A 95 -1.30 -5.75 -3.23
C LEU A 95 -2.72 -5.36 -2.82
N THR A 96 -2.90 -5.03 -1.56
CA THR A 96 -4.14 -4.45 -1.03
C THR A 96 -3.90 -3.12 -0.34
N VAL A 97 -4.84 -2.20 -0.48
CA VAL A 97 -4.87 -0.90 0.21
C VAL A 97 -6.18 -0.81 0.98
N ASN A 98 -6.10 -0.62 2.29
CA ASN A 98 -7.27 -0.61 3.20
C ASN A 98 -8.18 -1.85 3.05
N GLY A 99 -7.59 -3.01 2.73
CA GLY A 99 -8.31 -4.27 2.48
C GLY A 99 -8.95 -4.39 1.09
N GLN A 100 -8.80 -3.39 0.22
CA GLN A 100 -9.25 -3.44 -1.16
C GLN A 100 -8.14 -4.01 -2.06
N PHE A 101 -8.48 -4.97 -2.91
CA PHE A 101 -7.58 -5.51 -3.92
C PHE A 101 -7.20 -4.43 -4.95
N ILE A 102 -5.90 -4.25 -5.18
CA ILE A 102 -5.35 -3.30 -6.16
C ILE A 102 -4.80 -4.05 -7.38
N GLY A 103 -4.12 -5.15 -7.15
CA GLY A 103 -3.55 -5.97 -8.20
C GLY A 103 -2.64 -7.07 -7.66
N ALA A 104 -2.17 -7.91 -8.56
CA ALA A 104 -1.24 -8.99 -8.23
C ALA A 104 -0.08 -9.04 -9.24
N ALA A 105 1.06 -9.60 -8.81
CA ALA A 105 2.23 -9.83 -9.63
C ALA A 105 2.95 -11.12 -9.23
N GLN A 106 3.76 -11.67 -10.11
CA GLN A 106 4.54 -12.88 -9.84
C GLN A 106 5.69 -12.65 -8.87
N ASP A 107 6.18 -11.43 -8.78
CA ASP A 107 7.27 -11.04 -7.87
C ASP A 107 6.89 -9.82 -7.03
N ARG A 108 7.43 -9.77 -5.82
CA ARG A 108 7.17 -8.68 -4.87
C ARG A 108 7.81 -7.36 -5.31
N GLU A 109 8.88 -7.41 -6.06
CA GLU A 109 9.64 -6.22 -6.49
C GLU A 109 8.82 -5.38 -7.46
N THR A 110 8.05 -6.01 -8.33
CA THR A 110 7.09 -5.33 -9.21
C THR A 110 6.10 -4.48 -8.41
N LEU A 111 5.50 -5.04 -7.35
CA LEU A 111 4.56 -4.30 -6.50
C LEU A 111 5.24 -3.19 -5.70
N ASN A 112 6.43 -3.45 -5.16
CA ASN A 112 7.24 -2.42 -4.51
C ASN A 112 7.58 -1.28 -5.47
N GLY A 113 7.94 -1.61 -6.72
CA GLY A 113 8.22 -0.61 -7.75
C GLY A 113 7.03 0.29 -8.05
N VAL A 114 5.80 -0.24 -8.05
CA VAL A 114 4.58 0.56 -8.18
C VAL A 114 4.41 1.51 -6.98
N LEU A 115 4.60 1.00 -5.76
CA LEU A 115 4.49 1.80 -4.54
C LEU A 115 5.54 2.92 -4.47
N GLU A 116 6.78 2.62 -4.88
CA GLU A 116 7.83 3.64 -4.95
C GLU A 116 7.53 4.71 -6.01
N GLN A 117 6.91 4.36 -7.14
CA GLN A 117 6.46 5.35 -8.13
C GLN A 117 5.36 6.27 -7.57
N VAL A 118 4.44 5.74 -6.75
CA VAL A 118 3.45 6.57 -6.05
C VAL A 118 4.15 7.57 -5.14
N LYS A 119 5.12 7.14 -4.31
CA LYS A 119 5.87 8.02 -3.41
C LYS A 119 6.69 9.06 -4.17
N ALA A 120 7.33 8.65 -5.27
CA ALA A 120 8.19 9.53 -6.05
C ALA A 120 7.47 10.78 -6.60
N ALA A 121 6.15 10.73 -6.74
CA ALA A 121 5.35 11.89 -7.14
C ALA A 121 5.23 12.97 -6.05
N TYR A 122 5.59 12.65 -4.80
CA TYR A 122 5.45 13.54 -3.63
C TYR A 122 6.80 13.90 -2.98
N VAL A 123 7.90 13.37 -3.48
CA VAL A 123 9.25 13.56 -2.92
C VAL A 123 10.03 14.57 -3.75
N ASP A 124 10.64 15.53 -3.09
CA ASP A 124 11.57 16.49 -3.66
C ASP A 124 12.92 16.52 -2.92
N GLU A 125 13.78 17.51 -3.24
CA GLU A 125 15.13 17.62 -2.64
C GLU A 125 15.13 17.95 -1.13
N ASN A 126 14.00 18.43 -0.61
CA ASN A 126 13.85 18.80 0.79
C ASN A 126 13.17 17.70 1.61
N THR A 127 12.64 16.65 0.96
CA THR A 127 11.88 15.60 1.64
C THR A 127 12.78 14.68 2.46
N VAL A 128 12.55 14.63 3.76
CA VAL A 128 13.26 13.77 4.72
C VAL A 128 12.65 12.36 4.76
N SER A 129 11.32 12.26 4.71
CA SER A 129 10.62 10.97 4.68
C SER A 129 9.30 11.07 3.95
N ALA A 130 8.85 9.93 3.39
CA ALA A 130 7.57 9.78 2.72
C ALA A 130 6.93 8.44 3.13
N GLU A 131 5.76 8.51 3.73
CA GLU A 131 5.03 7.33 4.21
C GLU A 131 3.59 7.31 3.70
N PHE A 132 3.03 6.11 3.53
CA PHE A 132 1.63 5.98 3.16
C PHE A 132 0.74 6.22 4.37
N THR A 133 -0.34 6.97 4.18
CA THR A 133 -1.34 7.25 5.23
C THR A 133 -2.36 6.13 5.40
N SER A 134 -2.39 5.18 4.45
CA SER A 134 -3.31 4.05 4.39
C SER A 134 -2.60 2.73 4.70
N GLY A 135 -3.36 1.71 5.14
CA GLY A 135 -2.85 0.36 5.32
C GLY A 135 -2.52 -0.30 3.99
N VAL A 136 -1.23 -0.43 3.67
CA VAL A 136 -0.72 -1.09 2.46
C VAL A 136 -0.16 -2.44 2.84
N TYR A 137 -0.64 -3.52 2.21
CA TYR A 137 -0.20 -4.88 2.48
C TYR A 137 0.14 -5.60 1.19
N ILE A 138 1.23 -6.36 1.21
CA ILE A 138 1.60 -7.30 0.15
C ILE A 138 1.63 -8.70 0.77
N THR A 139 0.65 -9.51 0.40
CA THR A 139 0.54 -10.93 0.80
C THR A 139 1.07 -11.84 -0.30
N HIS A 140 1.42 -13.08 0.04
CA HIS A 140 1.84 -14.10 -0.92
C HIS A 140 0.88 -15.29 -0.80
N GLU A 141 0.01 -15.43 -1.77
CA GLU A 141 -1.13 -16.36 -1.71
C GLU A 141 -1.46 -16.95 -3.07
N TYR A 142 -2.29 -17.99 -3.09
CA TYR A 142 -2.80 -18.59 -4.32
C TYR A 142 -3.91 -17.70 -4.90
N THR A 143 -3.83 -17.44 -6.19
CA THR A 143 -4.74 -16.60 -6.96
C THR A 143 -5.08 -17.25 -8.29
N PRO A 144 -6.13 -16.83 -9.00
CA PRO A 144 -6.31 -17.20 -10.40
C PRO A 144 -5.08 -16.82 -11.23
N SER A 145 -4.71 -17.66 -12.19
CA SER A 145 -3.48 -17.44 -12.99
C SER A 145 -3.55 -16.21 -13.91
N ASP A 146 -4.74 -15.70 -14.17
CA ASP A 146 -5.03 -14.52 -15.00
C ASP A 146 -5.15 -13.21 -14.19
N VAL A 147 -4.99 -13.25 -12.85
CA VAL A 147 -5.19 -12.09 -11.98
C VAL A 147 -4.05 -11.07 -12.04
N ASN A 148 -2.89 -11.46 -12.59
CA ASN A 148 -1.75 -10.57 -12.71
C ASN A 148 -2.09 -9.35 -13.57
N GLN A 149 -1.81 -8.17 -13.04
CA GLN A 149 -2.10 -6.90 -13.69
C GLN A 149 -0.83 -6.17 -14.12
N ASP A 150 -0.99 -5.32 -15.15
CA ASP A 150 0.07 -4.40 -15.57
C ASP A 150 0.39 -3.41 -14.44
N PRO A 151 1.66 -3.23 -14.06
CA PRO A 151 2.09 -2.21 -13.09
C PRO A 151 1.54 -0.81 -13.38
N ALA A 152 1.42 -0.41 -14.64
CA ALA A 152 0.84 0.88 -15.01
C ALA A 152 -0.65 0.98 -14.68
N ALA A 153 -1.41 -0.12 -14.79
CA ALA A 153 -2.82 -0.15 -14.40
C ALA A 153 -2.98 -0.06 -12.87
N MET A 154 -2.12 -0.75 -12.11
CA MET A 154 -2.08 -0.64 -10.65
C MET A 154 -1.73 0.78 -10.20
N LEU A 155 -0.72 1.40 -10.82
CA LEU A 155 -0.34 2.79 -10.54
C LEU A 155 -1.50 3.74 -10.82
N ALA A 156 -2.17 3.59 -11.96
CA ALA A 156 -3.35 4.41 -12.30
C ALA A 156 -4.48 4.26 -11.27
N THR A 157 -4.71 3.04 -10.77
CA THR A 157 -5.71 2.78 -9.71
C THR A 157 -5.34 3.47 -8.40
N LEU A 158 -4.07 3.40 -8.00
CA LEU A 158 -3.57 4.00 -6.74
C LEU A 158 -3.59 5.52 -6.77
N THR A 159 -3.34 6.12 -7.94
CA THR A 159 -3.32 7.57 -8.14
C THR A 159 -4.67 8.14 -8.59
N ALA A 160 -5.67 7.28 -8.83
CA ALA A 160 -6.99 7.70 -9.22
C ALA A 160 -7.63 8.58 -8.15
N ASN A 161 -8.23 9.68 -8.59
CA ASN A 161 -8.94 10.58 -7.71
C ASN A 161 -10.24 9.94 -7.20
N THR A 162 -10.40 9.88 -5.88
CA THR A 162 -11.60 9.32 -5.22
C THR A 162 -12.74 10.32 -5.07
N ASN A 163 -12.48 11.61 -5.27
CA ASN A 163 -13.48 12.67 -5.13
C ASN A 163 -14.40 12.87 -6.36
N GLY A 164 -14.18 12.13 -7.44
CA GLY A 164 -14.95 12.29 -8.66
C GLY A 164 -14.49 13.49 -9.50
N GLN A 165 -15.43 14.30 -10.02
CA GLN A 165 -15.07 15.47 -10.84
C GLN A 165 -14.41 16.55 -9.97
N THR A 166 -13.16 16.88 -10.30
CA THR A 166 -12.38 17.90 -9.58
C THR A 166 -12.23 19.22 -10.36
N THR A 167 -12.70 19.26 -11.61
CA THR A 167 -12.57 20.43 -12.48
C THR A 167 -13.93 20.97 -12.91
N TYR A 168 -13.99 22.29 -13.08
CA TYR A 168 -15.14 23.02 -13.61
C TYR A 168 -14.71 23.89 -14.79
N GLU A 169 -15.38 23.76 -15.93
CA GLU A 169 -15.18 24.64 -17.09
C GLU A 169 -16.06 25.87 -16.98
N VAL A 170 -15.43 27.05 -17.00
CA VAL A 170 -16.10 28.35 -16.84
C VAL A 170 -17.08 28.61 -17.99
N GLN A 171 -18.33 28.90 -17.63
CA GLN A 171 -19.41 29.17 -18.56
C GLN A 171 -19.76 30.65 -18.62
N LYS A 172 -20.57 31.02 -19.60
CA LYS A 172 -21.02 32.41 -19.78
C LYS A 172 -21.86 32.89 -18.58
N GLY A 173 -21.38 33.90 -17.93
CA GLY A 173 -22.04 34.53 -16.78
C GLY A 173 -21.50 34.09 -15.42
N ASP A 174 -20.54 33.18 -15.41
CA ASP A 174 -19.88 32.74 -14.18
C ASP A 174 -18.98 33.85 -13.64
N THR A 175 -18.84 33.82 -12.33
CA THR A 175 -17.83 34.59 -11.59
C THR A 175 -17.07 33.64 -10.67
N PHE A 176 -15.82 33.96 -10.36
CA PHE A 176 -15.00 33.13 -9.48
C PHE A 176 -15.69 32.83 -8.14
N ASN A 177 -16.35 33.84 -7.54
CA ASN A 177 -17.09 33.68 -6.30
C ASN A 177 -18.31 32.75 -6.45
N ALA A 178 -19.06 32.87 -7.56
CA ALA A 178 -20.21 32.03 -7.81
C ALA A 178 -19.82 30.55 -7.98
N ILE A 179 -18.70 30.31 -8.67
CA ILE A 179 -18.15 28.95 -8.85
C ILE A 179 -17.72 28.39 -7.49
N ALA A 180 -17.05 29.17 -6.63
CA ALA A 180 -16.65 28.72 -5.29
C ALA A 180 -17.89 28.28 -4.48
N TYR A 181 -18.90 29.13 -4.38
CA TYR A 181 -20.12 28.83 -3.61
C TYR A 181 -20.93 27.66 -4.20
N ALA A 182 -20.96 27.53 -5.54
CA ALA A 182 -21.64 26.40 -6.19
C ALA A 182 -20.97 25.03 -5.92
N ASN A 183 -19.70 25.05 -5.51
CA ASN A 183 -18.92 23.87 -5.15
C ASN A 183 -18.66 23.75 -3.63
N ASP A 184 -19.45 24.43 -2.81
CA ASP A 184 -19.36 24.42 -1.34
C ASP A 184 -17.96 24.84 -0.80
N MET A 185 -17.27 25.72 -1.53
CA MET A 185 -15.93 26.20 -1.19
C MET A 185 -15.93 27.68 -0.80
N SER A 186 -14.95 28.06 0.03
CA SER A 186 -14.63 29.47 0.18
C SER A 186 -13.88 30.00 -1.05
N VAL A 187 -13.94 31.30 -1.29
CA VAL A 187 -13.21 31.95 -2.39
C VAL A 187 -11.70 31.81 -2.21
N SER A 188 -11.23 31.77 -0.95
CA SER A 188 -9.81 31.55 -0.62
C SER A 188 -9.35 30.13 -0.96
N ASP A 189 -10.21 29.12 -0.71
CA ASP A 189 -9.87 27.73 -1.02
C ASP A 189 -9.83 27.50 -2.54
N LEU A 190 -10.84 28.02 -3.25
CA LEU A 190 -10.83 27.96 -4.72
C LEU A 190 -9.59 28.65 -5.31
N LYS A 191 -9.17 29.80 -4.72
CA LYS A 191 -7.94 30.49 -5.15
C LYS A 191 -6.68 29.67 -4.86
N ALA A 192 -6.62 29.01 -3.70
CA ALA A 192 -5.49 28.15 -3.34
C ALA A 192 -5.33 26.97 -4.30
N LEU A 193 -6.46 26.38 -4.76
CA LEU A 193 -6.45 25.32 -5.77
C LEU A 193 -6.11 25.80 -7.20
N ASN A 194 -6.17 27.14 -7.44
CA ASN A 194 -5.95 27.73 -8.76
C ASN A 194 -5.00 28.93 -8.66
N PRO A 195 -3.75 28.74 -8.21
CA PRO A 195 -2.81 29.83 -7.92
C PRO A 195 -2.46 30.67 -9.15
N ASP A 196 -2.45 30.05 -10.34
CA ASP A 196 -2.09 30.67 -11.61
C ASP A 196 -3.28 31.37 -12.30
N THR A 197 -4.49 31.28 -11.73
CA THR A 197 -5.69 31.87 -12.33
C THR A 197 -5.87 33.32 -11.87
N ASP A 198 -6.00 34.24 -12.84
CA ASP A 198 -6.41 35.61 -12.54
C ASP A 198 -7.91 35.69 -12.26
N ILE A 199 -8.26 35.75 -10.97
CA ILE A 199 -9.65 35.74 -10.47
C ILE A 199 -10.49 36.94 -11.02
N ASN A 200 -9.84 38.01 -11.49
CA ASN A 200 -10.52 39.18 -12.04
C ASN A 200 -10.70 39.09 -13.58
N ARG A 201 -10.12 38.07 -14.20
CA ARG A 201 -10.12 37.91 -15.65
C ARG A 201 -10.45 36.49 -16.10
N LEU A 202 -11.53 35.94 -15.54
CA LEU A 202 -12.04 34.63 -15.97
C LEU A 202 -12.56 34.69 -17.41
N MET A 203 -12.18 33.72 -18.22
CA MET A 203 -12.67 33.58 -19.60
C MET A 203 -13.56 32.32 -19.70
N ILE A 204 -14.53 32.36 -20.59
CA ILE A 204 -15.35 31.18 -20.93
C ILE A 204 -14.42 30.10 -21.49
N GLY A 205 -14.50 28.89 -20.97
CA GLY A 205 -13.64 27.77 -21.32
C GLY A 205 -12.41 27.61 -20.44
N ASP A 206 -12.14 28.54 -19.50
CA ASP A 206 -11.13 28.30 -18.47
C ASP A 206 -11.52 27.10 -17.62
N VAL A 207 -10.54 26.29 -17.22
CA VAL A 207 -10.76 25.12 -16.37
C VAL A 207 -10.21 25.41 -14.98
N LEU A 208 -11.10 25.34 -13.98
CA LEU A 208 -10.75 25.54 -12.58
C LEU A 208 -10.80 24.20 -11.81
N ASN A 209 -9.85 23.99 -10.94
CA ASN A 209 -9.91 22.93 -9.94
C ASN A 209 -10.92 23.34 -8.86
N VAL A 210 -11.99 22.54 -8.66
CA VAL A 210 -13.07 22.86 -7.73
C VAL A 210 -13.15 21.89 -6.55
N GLN A 211 -12.28 20.89 -6.52
CA GLN A 211 -12.10 19.97 -5.39
C GLN A 211 -10.64 19.58 -5.28
N GLU A 212 -10.19 19.32 -4.06
CA GLU A 212 -8.89 18.73 -3.83
C GLU A 212 -8.87 17.28 -4.36
N VAL A 213 -7.81 16.92 -5.08
CA VAL A 213 -7.62 15.56 -5.55
C VAL A 213 -7.22 14.69 -4.36
N ILE A 214 -8.06 13.72 -4.01
CA ILE A 214 -7.72 12.71 -3.01
C ILE A 214 -7.43 11.40 -3.75
N PRO A 215 -6.17 10.98 -3.86
CA PRO A 215 -5.83 9.72 -4.50
C PRO A 215 -6.27 8.53 -3.66
N THR A 216 -6.47 7.38 -4.29
CA THR A 216 -6.78 6.10 -3.60
C THR A 216 -5.74 5.75 -2.56
N LEU A 217 -4.46 6.06 -2.83
CA LEU A 217 -3.35 5.91 -1.89
C LEU A 217 -2.65 7.26 -1.71
N SER A 218 -2.78 7.84 -0.53
CA SER A 218 -2.15 9.12 -0.17
C SER A 218 -0.81 8.90 0.51
N VAL A 219 0.12 9.84 0.26
CA VAL A 219 1.46 9.89 0.87
C VAL A 219 1.55 11.12 1.76
N GLN A 220 2.10 10.93 2.95
CA GLN A 220 2.49 12.02 3.84
C GLN A 220 4.00 12.19 3.77
N THR A 221 4.46 13.41 3.54
CA THR A 221 5.89 13.78 3.55
C THR A 221 6.25 14.54 4.81
N VAL A 222 7.50 14.44 5.18
CA VAL A 222 8.16 15.33 6.15
C VAL A 222 9.28 16.00 5.40
N ASP A 223 9.21 17.32 5.30
CA ASP A 223 10.15 18.12 4.55
C ASP A 223 10.99 18.97 5.50
N HIS A 224 12.23 19.27 5.09
CA HIS A 224 13.16 20.12 5.79
C HIS A 224 13.11 21.52 5.16
N GLU A 225 12.68 22.51 5.93
CA GLU A 225 12.64 23.89 5.50
C GLU A 225 13.70 24.74 6.21
N VAL A 226 14.39 25.58 5.45
CA VAL A 226 15.28 26.61 5.95
C VAL A 226 14.75 27.97 5.52
N TYR A 227 14.37 28.79 6.47
CA TYR A 227 13.89 30.14 6.19
C TYR A 227 14.59 31.20 7.04
N THR A 228 14.64 32.43 6.52
CA THR A 228 15.23 33.57 7.22
C THR A 228 14.12 34.36 7.88
N GLN A 229 14.24 34.60 9.17
CA GLN A 229 13.36 35.47 9.94
C GLN A 229 14.07 36.74 10.36
N ALA A 230 13.45 37.88 10.09
CA ALA A 230 13.94 39.15 10.61
C ALA A 230 13.78 39.23 12.13
N ILE A 231 14.82 39.64 12.82
CA ILE A 231 14.82 39.90 14.27
C ILE A 231 14.71 41.42 14.45
N GLU A 232 13.60 41.86 15.05
CA GLU A 232 13.42 43.26 15.39
C GLU A 232 14.48 43.76 16.35
N CYS A 233 15.00 44.93 16.09
CA CYS A 233 15.94 45.58 17.01
C CYS A 233 15.21 46.09 18.26
N PRO A 234 15.57 45.63 19.48
CA PRO A 234 14.96 46.13 20.69
C PRO A 234 15.23 47.63 20.86
N VAL A 235 14.22 48.40 21.24
CA VAL A 235 14.33 49.82 21.53
C VAL A 235 14.56 49.97 23.02
N GLU A 236 15.67 50.61 23.38
CA GLU A 236 15.96 51.02 24.77
C GLU A 236 15.71 52.52 24.91
N GLU A 237 14.78 52.91 25.75
CA GLU A 237 14.48 54.32 26.04
C GLU A 237 15.32 54.82 27.19
N VAL A 238 16.05 55.89 26.97
CA VAL A 238 16.88 56.53 28.04
C VAL A 238 16.35 57.96 28.27
N GLU A 239 16.05 58.27 29.53
CA GLU A 239 15.56 59.58 29.92
C GLU A 239 16.68 60.63 29.76
N ASP A 240 16.36 61.74 29.04
CA ASP A 240 17.24 62.90 28.92
C ASP A 240 16.57 64.14 29.51
N SER A 241 17.08 64.61 30.65
CA SER A 241 16.56 65.75 31.40
C SER A 241 16.69 67.10 30.65
N SER A 242 17.35 67.11 29.52
CA SER A 242 17.51 68.30 28.68
C SER A 242 16.38 68.44 27.61
N MET A 243 15.50 67.46 27.51
CA MET A 243 14.37 67.40 26.54
C MET A 243 13.03 67.71 27.21
N TYR A 244 12.06 68.22 26.42
CA TYR A 244 10.71 68.45 26.93
C TYR A 244 9.93 67.16 27.01
N ILE A 245 9.02 67.08 28.00
CA ILE A 245 8.18 65.90 28.16
C ILE A 245 7.38 65.63 26.92
N GLY A 246 7.54 64.43 26.32
CA GLY A 246 6.88 63.97 25.11
C GLY A 246 7.73 64.05 23.83
N ASP A 247 8.91 64.70 23.91
CA ASP A 247 9.87 64.71 22.80
C ASP A 247 10.74 63.44 22.85
N SER A 248 11.02 62.86 21.70
CA SER A 248 11.95 61.74 21.56
C SER A 248 12.99 62.01 20.47
N LYS A 249 14.18 61.51 20.64
CA LYS A 249 15.28 61.61 19.68
C LYS A 249 16.00 60.26 19.58
N ILE A 250 16.17 59.77 18.39
CA ILE A 250 16.98 58.59 18.13
C ILE A 250 18.46 58.96 18.37
N ILE A 251 19.11 58.37 19.37
CA ILE A 251 20.53 58.58 19.68
C ILE A 251 21.38 57.61 18.85
N THR A 252 20.94 56.38 18.73
CA THR A 252 21.62 55.36 17.95
C THR A 252 20.55 54.59 17.16
N GLN A 253 20.73 54.49 15.85
CA GLN A 253 19.84 53.71 15.03
C GLN A 253 20.17 52.25 15.17
N GLY A 254 19.15 51.45 15.51
CA GLY A 254 19.29 49.99 15.56
C GLY A 254 19.37 49.41 14.15
N VAL A 255 19.94 48.26 14.09
CA VAL A 255 19.99 47.46 12.86
C VAL A 255 19.21 46.18 13.14
N GLU A 256 18.24 45.88 12.27
CA GLU A 256 17.52 44.62 12.33
C GLU A 256 18.47 43.45 12.09
N GLY A 257 18.30 42.40 12.86
CA GLY A 257 19.05 41.17 12.71
C GLY A 257 18.30 40.20 11.79
N GLU A 258 19.02 39.20 11.31
CA GLU A 258 18.44 38.08 10.58
C GLU A 258 18.82 36.78 11.30
N ALA A 259 17.84 35.89 11.52
CA ALA A 259 18.07 34.53 11.98
C ALA A 259 17.69 33.55 10.88
N GLN A 260 18.55 32.59 10.65
CA GLN A 260 18.23 31.43 9.84
C GLN A 260 17.59 30.38 10.74
N ILE A 261 16.39 29.94 10.38
CA ILE A 261 15.62 28.94 11.11
C ILE A 261 15.54 27.68 10.25
N GLU A 262 15.84 26.57 10.87
CA GLU A 262 15.75 25.23 10.31
C GLU A 262 14.56 24.53 10.98
N ALA A 263 13.58 24.05 10.20
CA ALA A 263 12.33 23.44 10.67
C ALA A 263 12.12 22.02 10.11
#